data_b7a8470c7abb3379aa0446ef75a808c5
#
_entry.id   b7a8470c7abb3379aa0446ef75a808c5
#
_cell.length_a   1.000
_cell.length_b   1.000
_cell.length_c   1.000
_cell.angle_alpha   90.00
_cell.angle_beta   90.00
_cell.angle_gamma   90.00
#
_symmetry.space_group_name_H-M   'P 1'
#
loop_
_entity.id
_entity.type
_entity.pdbx_description
1 polymer ?
#
loop_
_entity_poly.entity_id
_entity_poly.type
_entity_poly.pdbx_seq_one_letter_code
_entity_poly.pdbx_strand_id
1 'polypeptide(L)'
;IIEILNNNGCFDFISEWIRTRNSKRLLWTITIATFLISANLDNLTTTVLMLVIMRNIVQNRRQRMLIGSAIVLAANAGGGFTVIGDPAGVILWGGEAVTATNFSVYLFVPAVVAWVVPTLLIRMSLPDRLDVEWPAMPYRGDDTNLNRWQRIIMLFVGIGGLWFIPTFHNITKLS
;
A
#
# COMPACT_ATOMS: atom_id res chain seq x y z
N ILE A 1 -4.02 -12.54 -8.29
CA ILE A 1 -3.75 -11.26 -8.95
C ILE A 1 -2.50 -10.62 -8.34
N ILE A 2 -2.44 -10.42 -7.01
CA ILE A 2 -1.33 -9.74 -6.32
C ILE A 2 0.01 -10.46 -6.55
N GLU A 3 0.02 -11.77 -6.40
CA GLU A 3 1.22 -12.58 -6.59
C GLU A 3 1.74 -12.51 -8.05
N ILE A 4 0.83 -12.51 -9.02
CA ILE A 4 1.17 -12.31 -10.42
C ILE A 4 1.78 -10.92 -10.66
N LEU A 5 1.18 -9.87 -10.09
CA LEU A 5 1.69 -8.51 -10.20
C LEU A 5 3.08 -8.37 -9.56
N ASN A 6 3.29 -9.00 -8.39
CA ASN A 6 4.58 -8.98 -7.70
C ASN A 6 5.66 -9.74 -8.48
N ASN A 7 5.35 -10.93 -9.01
CA ASN A 7 6.29 -11.75 -9.77
C ASN A 7 6.70 -11.10 -11.10
N ASN A 8 5.84 -10.25 -11.67
CA ASN A 8 6.14 -9.50 -12.89
C ASN A 8 6.77 -8.12 -12.62
N GLY A 9 7.19 -7.83 -11.38
CA GLY A 9 7.85 -6.58 -11.02
C GLY A 9 6.96 -5.34 -11.17
N CYS A 10 5.62 -5.50 -11.10
CA CYS A 10 4.70 -4.37 -11.22
C CYS A 10 4.82 -3.39 -10.05
N PHE A 11 5.41 -3.79 -8.94
CA PHE A 11 5.67 -2.93 -7.76
C PHE A 11 7.09 -2.36 -7.72
N ASP A 12 7.96 -2.69 -8.67
CA ASP A 12 9.37 -2.23 -8.68
C ASP A 12 9.47 -0.71 -8.85
N PHE A 13 8.48 -0.07 -9.49
CA PHE A 13 8.42 1.39 -9.57
C PHE A 13 8.29 2.06 -8.20
N ILE A 14 7.75 1.38 -7.20
CA ILE A 14 7.66 1.90 -5.83
C ILE A 14 9.05 2.07 -5.25
N SER A 15 9.96 1.13 -5.50
CA SER A 15 11.36 1.20 -5.06
C SER A 15 12.11 2.35 -5.75
N GLU A 16 11.82 2.64 -7.02
CA GLU A 16 12.38 3.80 -7.72
C GLU A 16 11.82 5.13 -7.17
N TRP A 17 10.52 5.16 -6.85
CA TRP A 17 9.87 6.37 -6.34
C TRP A 17 10.29 6.73 -4.91
N ILE A 18 10.65 5.72 -4.12
CA ILE A 18 11.12 5.85 -2.73
C ILE A 18 12.60 6.32 -2.66
N ARG A 19 13.33 6.44 -3.76
CA ARG A 19 14.77 6.68 -3.82
C ARG A 19 15.16 8.07 -3.30
N THR A 20 15.15 8.25 -1.98
CA THR A 20 15.56 9.50 -1.30
C THR A 20 16.26 9.22 0.03
N ARG A 21 17.28 10.05 0.36
CA ARG A 21 17.96 10.01 1.67
C ARG A 21 17.30 10.92 2.72
N ASN A 22 16.32 11.71 2.31
CA ASN A 22 15.63 12.61 3.23
C ASN A 22 14.57 11.83 4.01
N SER A 23 14.74 11.76 5.34
CA SER A 23 13.86 11.03 6.25
C SER A 23 12.38 11.41 6.09
N LYS A 24 12.11 12.71 5.99
CA LYS A 24 10.76 13.26 5.86
C LYS A 24 10.10 12.81 4.54
N ARG A 25 10.82 12.92 3.43
CA ARG A 25 10.32 12.52 2.11
C ARG A 25 10.10 11.00 2.05
N LEU A 26 11.07 10.23 2.51
CA LEU A 26 10.97 8.77 2.50
C LEU A 26 9.78 8.29 3.34
N LEU A 27 9.61 8.81 4.57
CA LEU A 27 8.50 8.42 5.43
C LEU A 27 7.15 8.70 4.78
N TRP A 28 6.94 9.93 4.27
CA TRP A 28 5.68 10.28 3.61
C TRP A 28 5.44 9.49 2.33
N THR A 29 6.44 9.36 1.48
CA THR A 29 6.29 8.61 0.22
C THR A 29 5.93 7.15 0.49
N ILE A 30 6.62 6.50 1.44
CA ILE A 30 6.37 5.09 1.74
C ILE A 30 5.00 4.89 2.41
N THR A 31 4.59 5.77 3.31
CA THR A 31 3.30 5.65 3.99
C THR A 31 2.12 6.00 3.07
N ILE A 32 2.27 7.00 2.18
CA ILE A 32 1.27 7.29 1.13
C ILE A 32 1.10 6.09 0.20
N ALA A 33 2.22 5.56 -0.31
CA ALA A 33 2.18 4.38 -1.17
C ALA A 33 1.52 3.19 -0.47
N THR A 34 1.89 2.94 0.80
CA THR A 34 1.30 1.87 1.61
C THR A 34 -0.21 2.06 1.80
N PHE A 35 -0.64 3.26 2.16
CA PHE A 35 -2.05 3.59 2.34
C PHE A 35 -2.88 3.35 1.06
N LEU A 36 -2.39 3.85 -0.09
CA LEU A 36 -3.07 3.69 -1.38
C LEU A 36 -3.10 2.24 -1.86
N ILE A 37 -2.00 1.51 -1.68
CA ILE A 37 -1.93 0.10 -2.06
C ILE A 37 -2.85 -0.72 -1.18
N SER A 38 -2.84 -0.50 0.13
CA SER A 38 -3.67 -1.24 1.09
C SER A 38 -5.17 -0.97 0.92
N ALA A 39 -5.54 0.18 0.40
CA ALA A 39 -6.93 0.47 0.05
C ALA A 39 -7.47 -0.44 -1.07
N ASN A 40 -6.59 -1.03 -1.87
CA ASN A 40 -6.93 -1.86 -3.03
C ASN A 40 -6.55 -3.33 -2.83
N LEU A 41 -5.51 -3.55 -2.04
CA LEU A 41 -5.02 -4.87 -1.66
C LEU A 41 -5.27 -5.05 -0.17
N ASP A 42 -5.27 -6.32 0.28
CA ASP A 42 -5.42 -6.56 1.72
C ASP A 42 -4.25 -5.94 2.51
N ASN A 43 -4.56 -5.50 3.74
CA ASN A 43 -3.62 -4.82 4.62
C ASN A 43 -2.44 -5.70 5.04
N LEU A 44 -2.64 -7.02 5.16
CA LEU A 44 -1.58 -7.95 5.55
C LEU A 44 -0.53 -8.11 4.46
N THR A 45 -0.97 -8.41 3.23
CA THR A 45 -0.07 -8.54 2.06
C THR A 45 0.67 -7.25 1.78
N THR A 46 -0.03 -6.11 1.83
CA THR A 46 0.59 -4.79 1.66
C THR A 46 1.64 -4.52 2.74
N THR A 47 1.33 -4.83 4.00
CA THR A 47 2.28 -4.67 5.11
C THR A 47 3.54 -5.49 4.88
N VAL A 48 3.40 -6.78 4.58
CA VAL A 48 4.55 -7.67 4.35
C VAL A 48 5.40 -7.18 3.18
N LEU A 49 4.78 -6.84 2.05
CA LEU A 49 5.47 -6.30 0.87
C LEU A 49 6.30 -5.06 1.20
N MET A 50 5.67 -4.07 1.85
CA MET A 50 6.33 -2.81 2.18
C MET A 50 7.41 -2.95 3.24
N LEU A 51 7.24 -3.86 4.21
CA LEU A 51 8.27 -4.17 5.22
C LEU A 51 9.48 -4.87 4.58
N VAL A 52 9.28 -5.77 3.62
CA VAL A 52 10.38 -6.41 2.88
C VAL A 52 11.18 -5.37 2.09
N ILE A 53 10.49 -4.47 1.35
CA ILE A 53 11.15 -3.36 0.64
C ILE A 53 11.94 -2.50 1.61
N MET A 54 11.33 -2.10 2.73
CA MET A 54 11.94 -1.25 3.74
C MET A 54 13.16 -1.90 4.40
N ARG A 55 13.09 -3.21 4.70
CA ARG A 55 14.19 -3.97 5.29
C ARG A 55 15.44 -3.94 4.42
N ASN A 56 15.28 -3.95 3.11
CA ASN A 56 16.39 -3.91 2.17
C ASN A 56 17.02 -2.52 2.03
N ILE A 57 16.26 -1.46 2.31
CA ILE A 57 16.67 -0.07 2.10
C ILE A 57 17.29 0.54 3.38
N VAL A 58 16.67 0.34 4.55
CA VAL A 58 17.07 0.97 5.81
C VAL A 58 17.92 0.03 6.64
N GLN A 59 19.19 0.36 6.82
CA GLN A 59 20.15 -0.48 7.56
C GLN A 59 20.03 -0.32 9.07
N ASN A 60 19.78 0.88 9.55
CA ASN A 60 19.69 1.17 10.97
C ASN A 60 18.43 0.55 11.60
N ARG A 61 18.62 -0.33 12.61
CA ARG A 61 17.54 -1.08 13.29
C ARG A 61 16.46 -0.16 13.87
N ARG A 62 16.85 0.93 14.57
CA ARG A 62 15.89 1.85 15.19
C ARG A 62 15.04 2.58 14.15
N GLN A 63 15.68 3.09 13.09
CA GLN A 63 15.00 3.76 11.99
C GLN A 63 14.04 2.80 11.27
N ARG A 64 14.49 1.57 11.04
CA ARG A 64 13.68 0.51 10.44
C ARG A 64 12.45 0.15 11.27
N MET A 65 12.58 0.07 12.60
CA MET A 65 11.44 -0.16 13.49
C MET A 65 10.41 0.97 13.42
N LEU A 66 10.86 2.24 13.48
CA LEU A 66 9.97 3.41 13.41
C LEU A 66 9.22 3.50 12.08
N ILE A 67 9.94 3.34 10.96
CA ILE A 67 9.31 3.40 9.64
C ILE A 67 8.42 2.17 9.41
N GLY A 68 8.84 0.99 9.90
CA GLY A 68 8.02 -0.21 9.88
C GLY A 68 6.70 -0.05 10.63
N SER A 69 6.72 0.58 11.81
CA SER A 69 5.50 0.92 12.55
C SER A 69 4.58 1.85 11.75
N ALA A 70 5.16 2.86 11.08
CA ALA A 70 4.39 3.76 10.21
C ALA A 70 3.75 3.01 9.01
N ILE A 71 4.45 2.05 8.42
CA ILE A 71 3.93 1.19 7.34
C ILE A 71 2.73 0.39 7.83
N VAL A 72 2.85 -0.28 8.99
CA VAL A 72 1.73 -1.07 9.57
C VAL A 72 0.51 -0.21 9.82
N LEU A 73 0.69 0.98 10.41
CA LEU A 73 -0.42 1.90 10.67
C LEU A 73 -1.05 2.44 9.39
N ALA A 74 -0.23 2.79 8.39
CA ALA A 74 -0.71 3.24 7.09
C ALA A 74 -1.47 2.14 6.33
N ALA A 75 -0.98 0.88 6.40
CA ALA A 75 -1.65 -0.25 5.77
C ALA A 75 -3.01 -0.53 6.41
N ASN A 76 -3.10 -0.57 7.74
CA ASN A 76 -4.37 -0.79 8.43
C ASN A 76 -5.35 0.37 8.19
N ALA A 77 -4.88 1.60 8.20
CA ALA A 77 -5.72 2.76 7.90
C ALA A 77 -6.21 2.75 6.44
N GLY A 78 -5.33 2.42 5.49
CA GLY A 78 -5.67 2.32 4.07
C GLY A 78 -6.62 1.17 3.76
N GLY A 79 -6.42 0.00 4.35
CA GLY A 79 -7.32 -1.14 4.19
C GLY A 79 -8.66 -0.93 4.88
N GLY A 80 -8.66 -0.27 6.05
CA GLY A 80 -9.85 -0.14 6.89
C GLY A 80 -10.97 0.76 6.34
N PHE A 81 -10.70 1.64 5.34
CA PHE A 81 -11.75 2.48 4.78
C PHE A 81 -12.38 1.93 3.48
N THR A 82 -11.87 0.84 2.94
CA THR A 82 -12.45 0.18 1.78
C THR A 82 -13.00 -1.18 2.14
N VAL A 83 -14.06 -1.61 1.47
CA VAL A 83 -14.67 -2.93 1.75
C VAL A 83 -13.79 -4.10 1.34
N ILE A 84 -12.82 -3.89 0.44
CA ILE A 84 -11.94 -4.93 -0.10
C ILE A 84 -10.55 -4.94 0.55
N GLY A 85 -10.18 -3.88 1.27
CA GLY A 85 -8.85 -3.72 1.87
C GLY A 85 -8.67 -4.44 3.21
N ASP A 86 -9.78 -4.85 3.85
CA ASP A 86 -9.76 -5.55 5.12
C ASP A 86 -10.82 -6.66 5.14
N PRO A 87 -10.54 -7.85 5.70
CA PRO A 87 -11.51 -8.94 5.83
C PRO A 87 -12.82 -8.54 6.53
N ALA A 88 -12.76 -7.62 7.50
CA ALA A 88 -13.95 -7.13 8.18
C ALA A 88 -14.87 -6.36 7.23
N GLY A 89 -14.32 -5.53 6.34
CA GLY A 89 -15.06 -4.83 5.30
C GLY A 89 -15.79 -5.79 4.35
N VAL A 90 -15.08 -6.84 3.92
CA VAL A 90 -15.63 -7.87 3.03
C VAL A 90 -16.82 -8.61 3.70
N ILE A 91 -16.69 -8.96 4.98
CA ILE A 91 -17.76 -9.65 5.74
C ILE A 91 -18.99 -8.74 5.89
N LEU A 92 -18.81 -7.47 6.26
CA LEU A 92 -19.91 -6.52 6.44
C LEU A 92 -20.62 -6.23 5.12
N TRP A 93 -19.89 -6.12 4.04
CA TRP A 93 -20.43 -5.90 2.70
C TRP A 93 -21.14 -7.16 2.16
N GLY A 94 -20.52 -8.33 2.31
CA GLY A 94 -21.11 -9.62 1.89
C GLY A 94 -22.34 -10.01 2.71
N GLY A 95 -22.43 -9.55 3.97
CA GLY A 95 -23.63 -9.69 4.81
C GLY A 95 -24.70 -8.63 4.57
N GLU A 96 -24.55 -7.78 3.53
CA GLU A 96 -25.48 -6.70 3.17
C GLU A 96 -25.68 -5.64 4.29
N ALA A 97 -24.84 -5.67 5.33
CA ALA A 97 -24.91 -4.72 6.44
C ALA A 97 -24.53 -3.28 6.02
N VAL A 98 -23.67 -3.15 5.01
CA VAL A 98 -23.18 -1.86 4.49
C VAL A 98 -23.07 -1.88 2.97
N THR A 99 -23.26 -0.70 2.34
CA THR A 99 -22.92 -0.53 0.94
C THR A 99 -21.45 -0.08 0.82
N ALA A 100 -20.75 -0.54 -0.23
CA ALA A 100 -19.32 -0.24 -0.43
C ALA A 100 -19.06 1.28 -0.44
N THR A 101 -19.93 2.06 -1.09
CA THR A 101 -19.79 3.52 -1.19
C THR A 101 -19.95 4.20 0.17
N ASN A 102 -21.00 3.89 0.93
CA ASN A 102 -21.22 4.50 2.24
C ASN A 102 -20.11 4.14 3.21
N PHE A 103 -19.68 2.86 3.22
CA PHE A 103 -18.58 2.40 4.05
C PHE A 103 -17.31 3.23 3.80
N SER A 104 -16.91 3.37 2.54
CA SER A 104 -15.70 4.13 2.17
C SER A 104 -15.83 5.62 2.51
N VAL A 105 -16.97 6.25 2.22
CA VAL A 105 -17.18 7.68 2.49
C VAL A 105 -17.13 7.99 3.98
N TYR A 106 -17.82 7.20 4.82
CA TYR A 106 -17.84 7.45 6.27
C TYR A 106 -16.49 7.15 6.94
N LEU A 107 -15.76 6.14 6.47
CA LEU A 107 -14.48 5.74 7.08
C LEU A 107 -13.27 6.47 6.50
N PHE A 108 -13.42 7.20 5.39
CA PHE A 108 -12.29 7.90 4.77
C PHE A 108 -11.64 8.91 5.71
N VAL A 109 -12.43 9.79 6.35
CA VAL A 109 -11.89 10.82 7.26
C VAL A 109 -11.23 10.20 8.50
N PRO A 110 -11.85 9.27 9.23
CA PRO A 110 -11.20 8.54 10.32
C PRO A 110 -9.91 7.84 9.89
N ALA A 111 -9.89 7.19 8.72
CA ALA A 111 -8.72 6.50 8.20
C ALA A 111 -7.56 7.46 7.89
N VAL A 112 -7.84 8.61 7.28
CA VAL A 112 -6.83 9.65 7.03
C VAL A 112 -6.24 10.17 8.34
N VAL A 113 -7.06 10.42 9.35
CA VAL A 113 -6.60 10.85 10.68
C VAL A 113 -5.75 9.77 11.33
N ALA A 114 -6.20 8.51 11.30
CA ALA A 114 -5.48 7.35 11.85
C ALA A 114 -4.13 7.10 11.16
N TRP A 115 -3.97 7.51 9.90
CA TRP A 115 -2.70 7.44 9.19
C TRP A 115 -1.81 8.66 9.45
N VAL A 116 -2.35 9.90 9.31
CA VAL A 116 -1.57 11.14 9.35
C VAL A 116 -1.03 11.42 10.75
N VAL A 117 -1.83 11.27 11.80
CA VAL A 117 -1.44 11.60 13.18
C VAL A 117 -0.25 10.76 13.65
N PRO A 118 -0.27 9.41 13.57
CA PRO A 118 0.89 8.61 13.96
C PRO A 118 2.11 8.86 13.07
N THR A 119 1.91 9.09 11.78
CA THR A 119 3.02 9.39 10.85
C THR A 119 3.74 10.67 11.25
N LEU A 120 3.01 11.71 11.67
CA LEU A 120 3.58 12.95 12.18
C LEU A 120 4.36 12.74 13.48
N LEU A 121 3.83 11.94 14.42
CA LEU A 121 4.53 11.61 15.67
C LEU A 121 5.82 10.82 15.41
N ILE A 122 5.77 9.83 14.53
CA ILE A 122 6.94 9.04 14.15
C ILE A 122 7.99 9.92 13.47
N ARG A 123 7.56 10.86 12.61
CA ARG A 123 8.45 11.82 11.96
C ARG A 123 9.27 12.63 12.97
N MET A 124 8.68 13.02 14.10
CA MET A 124 9.38 13.78 15.15
C MET A 124 10.49 12.97 15.83
N SER A 125 10.37 11.64 15.82
CA SER A 125 11.34 10.70 16.41
C SER A 125 12.43 10.25 15.44
N LEU A 126 12.34 10.58 14.15
CA LEU A 126 13.30 10.20 13.12
C LEU A 126 14.35 11.30 12.93
N PRO A 127 15.65 10.93 12.70
CA PRO A 127 16.69 11.88 12.33
C PRO A 127 16.42 12.49 10.94
N ASP A 128 16.98 13.64 10.64
CA ASP A 128 16.76 14.32 9.33
C ASP A 128 17.33 13.54 8.14
N ARG A 129 18.39 12.74 8.36
CA ARG A 129 18.97 11.85 7.33
C ARG A 129 18.91 10.41 7.79
N LEU A 130 18.44 9.55 6.90
CA LEU A 130 18.39 8.12 7.12
C LEU A 130 19.66 7.46 6.63
N ASP A 131 20.05 6.42 7.35
CA ASP A 131 21.10 5.49 6.93
C ASP A 131 20.48 4.48 5.95
N VAL A 132 20.48 4.88 4.67
CA VAL A 132 19.87 4.10 3.59
C VAL A 132 20.96 3.64 2.62
N GLU A 133 20.98 2.36 2.36
CA GLU A 133 21.69 1.75 1.25
C GLU A 133 20.66 1.36 0.18
N TRP A 134 20.93 1.78 -1.04
CA TRP A 134 20.14 1.36 -2.18
C TRP A 134 20.86 0.17 -2.81
N PRO A 135 20.49 -1.08 -2.46
CA PRO A 135 21.02 -2.20 -3.19
C PRO A 135 20.67 -2.00 -4.66
N ALA A 136 21.62 -2.29 -5.55
CA ALA A 136 21.30 -2.53 -6.95
C ALA A 136 20.38 -3.76 -6.96
N MET A 137 19.09 -3.57 -6.78
CA MET A 137 18.15 -4.68 -6.90
C MET A 137 18.22 -5.13 -8.35
N PRO A 138 18.60 -6.39 -8.62
CA PRO A 138 18.35 -6.94 -9.94
C PRO A 138 16.86 -6.72 -10.18
N TYR A 139 16.54 -6.00 -11.22
CA TYR A 139 15.17 -5.76 -11.65
C TYR A 139 14.52 -7.15 -11.76
N ARG A 140 13.60 -7.49 -10.86
CA ARG A 140 12.91 -8.79 -10.89
C ARG A 140 12.18 -9.01 -12.22
N GLY A 141 12.03 -7.93 -12.98
CA GLY A 141 11.47 -7.91 -14.31
C GLY A 141 12.46 -8.10 -15.44
N ASP A 142 13.76 -8.28 -15.20
CA ASP A 142 14.71 -8.62 -16.27
C ASP A 142 14.48 -10.05 -16.80
N ASP A 143 13.88 -10.92 -15.97
CA ASP A 143 13.47 -12.27 -16.38
C ASP A 143 12.11 -12.32 -17.10
N THR A 144 11.38 -11.20 -17.14
CA THR A 144 10.10 -11.10 -17.86
C THR A 144 10.23 -10.19 -19.07
N ASN A 145 9.86 -10.68 -20.26
CA ASN A 145 9.82 -9.91 -21.52
C ASN A 145 8.79 -8.74 -21.51
N LEU A 146 8.39 -8.24 -20.34
CA LEU A 146 7.38 -7.22 -20.20
C LEU A 146 8.01 -5.83 -20.17
N ASN A 147 7.55 -4.96 -21.09
CA ASN A 147 7.95 -3.56 -21.14
C ASN A 147 7.35 -2.75 -19.96
N ARG A 148 7.98 -1.63 -19.55
CA ARG A 148 7.49 -0.74 -18.45
C ARG A 148 6.00 -0.40 -18.61
N TRP A 149 5.56 -0.06 -19.80
CA TRP A 149 4.16 0.26 -20.09
C TRP A 149 3.21 -0.93 -19.85
N GLN A 150 3.63 -2.12 -20.23
CA GLN A 150 2.83 -3.34 -20.02
C GLN A 150 2.65 -3.64 -18.52
N ARG A 151 3.67 -3.40 -17.71
CA ARG A 151 3.61 -3.56 -16.24
C ARG A 151 2.65 -2.54 -15.60
N ILE A 152 2.72 -1.28 -16.03
CA ILE A 152 1.81 -0.23 -15.57
C ILE A 152 0.36 -0.57 -15.97
N ILE A 153 0.14 -0.98 -17.21
CA ILE A 153 -1.19 -1.40 -17.68
C ILE A 153 -1.69 -2.60 -16.87
N MET A 154 -0.84 -3.61 -16.65
CA MET A 154 -1.18 -4.81 -15.87
C MET A 154 -1.55 -4.45 -14.42
N LEU A 155 -0.84 -3.50 -13.83
CA LEU A 155 -1.15 -2.98 -12.50
C LEU A 155 -2.50 -2.25 -12.48
N PHE A 156 -2.75 -1.35 -13.44
CA PHE A 156 -4.02 -0.64 -13.55
C PHE A 156 -5.20 -1.57 -13.83
N VAL A 157 -5.03 -2.58 -14.69
CA VAL A 157 -6.05 -3.59 -14.97
C VAL A 157 -6.30 -4.48 -13.75
N GLY A 158 -5.24 -4.88 -13.03
CA GLY A 158 -5.36 -5.70 -11.82
C GLY A 158 -6.08 -4.95 -10.69
N ILE A 159 -5.66 -3.73 -10.40
CA ILE A 159 -6.29 -2.86 -9.38
C ILE A 159 -7.70 -2.45 -9.83
N GLY A 160 -7.85 -2.02 -11.08
CA GLY A 160 -9.15 -1.63 -11.65
C GLY A 160 -10.16 -2.77 -11.64
N GLY A 161 -9.72 -4.01 -11.91
CA GLY A 161 -10.56 -5.21 -11.80
C GLY A 161 -11.07 -5.46 -10.39
N LEU A 162 -10.22 -5.24 -9.36
CA LEU A 162 -10.64 -5.36 -7.96
C LEU A 162 -11.68 -4.29 -7.57
N TRP A 163 -11.52 -3.07 -8.05
CA TRP A 163 -12.49 -1.99 -7.83
C TRP A 163 -13.78 -2.16 -8.65
N PHE A 164 -13.67 -2.82 -9.79
CA PHE A 164 -14.83 -3.06 -10.67
C PHE A 164 -15.86 -3.96 -9.99
N ILE A 165 -15.44 -4.97 -9.22
CA ILE A 165 -16.34 -5.94 -8.56
C ILE A 165 -17.34 -5.24 -7.62
N PRO A 166 -16.95 -4.47 -6.59
CA PRO A 166 -17.88 -3.80 -5.71
C PRO A 166 -18.68 -2.69 -6.42
N THR A 167 -18.10 -2.02 -7.41
CA THR A 167 -18.80 -1.00 -8.20
C THR A 167 -19.89 -1.62 -9.08
N PHE A 168 -19.58 -2.72 -9.75
CA PHE A 168 -20.54 -3.45 -10.58
C PHE A 168 -21.69 -4.02 -9.75
N HIS A 169 -21.38 -4.63 -8.60
CA HIS A 169 -22.40 -5.13 -7.67
C HIS A 169 -23.33 -4.01 -7.20
N ASN A 170 -22.78 -2.84 -6.88
CA ASN A 170 -23.58 -1.69 -6.42
C ASN A 170 -24.52 -1.14 -7.51
N ILE A 171 -24.10 -1.19 -8.79
CA ILE A 171 -24.90 -0.72 -9.95
C ILE A 171 -25.95 -1.75 -10.35
N THR A 172 -25.58 -3.01 -10.42
CA THR A 172 -26.44 -4.08 -10.99
C THR A 172 -27.30 -4.79 -9.96
N LYS A 173 -26.97 -4.69 -8.67
CA LYS A 173 -27.59 -5.42 -7.56
C LYS A 173 -27.68 -6.95 -7.80
N LEU A 174 -26.82 -7.48 -8.67
CA LEU A 174 -26.67 -8.92 -8.90
C LEU A 174 -25.78 -9.51 -7.80
N SER A 175 -26.31 -10.46 -7.09
CA SER A 175 -25.58 -11.28 -6.10
C SER A 175 -24.85 -12.42 -6.77
#